data_4600bf9a3cfaf61e52ed9274083039f9
#
_entry.id   4600bf9a3cfaf61e52ed9274083039f9
#
_cell.length_a   1.000
_cell.length_b   1.000
_cell.length_c   1.000
_cell.angle_alpha   90.00
_cell.angle_beta   90.00
_cell.angle_gamma   90.00
#
_symmetry.space_group_name_H-M   'P 1'
#
loop_
_entity.id
_entity.type
_entity.pdbx_description
1 polymer ?
#
loop_
_entity_poly.entity_id
_entity_poly.type
_entity_poly.pdbx_seq_one_letter_code
_entity_poly.pdbx_strand_id
1 'polypeptide(L)'
;MKTELNNPRDKIKVVTMNGSLMPLNKAKVSVTAPGLSYAALVFEGIRAYWNDKLNELYLFRLDEHLVRFANSMRLLKFSDFPETSIIKEDILKNLKANNYQEDIYIRLQGYIDDWGEMAVQTPVSTSIVSYPRPRAVAFKEGKNFTVSSWKRLDDNASPPR
;
A
#
# COMPACT_ATOMS: atom_id res chain seq x y z
N MET A 1 8.33 31.74 -4.38
CA MET A 1 7.39 31.44 -3.29
C MET A 1 7.08 29.94 -3.37
N LYS A 2 7.66 29.11 -2.50
CA LYS A 2 7.28 27.69 -2.40
C LYS A 2 5.92 27.69 -1.73
N THR A 3 4.87 27.38 -2.47
CA THR A 3 3.58 27.00 -1.89
C THR A 3 3.87 25.83 -0.96
N GLU A 4 3.68 26.00 0.33
CA GLU A 4 3.64 24.88 1.29
C GLU A 4 2.45 24.02 0.88
N LEU A 5 2.72 23.06 0.00
CA LEU A 5 1.79 21.97 -0.27
C LEU A 5 1.67 21.22 1.06
N ASN A 6 0.51 21.34 1.72
CA ASN A 6 0.15 20.50 2.86
C ASN A 6 0.47 19.05 2.49
N ASN A 7 1.59 18.53 3.00
CA ASN A 7 2.02 17.18 2.71
C ASN A 7 1.05 16.22 3.41
N PRO A 8 0.31 15.37 2.69
CA PRO A 8 -0.64 14.44 3.32
C PRO A 8 0.01 13.54 4.39
N ARG A 9 1.35 13.39 4.33
CA ARG A 9 2.12 12.63 5.32
C ARG A 9 2.12 13.26 6.70
N ASP A 10 1.93 14.59 6.80
CA ASP A 10 1.93 15.28 8.09
C ASP A 10 0.69 14.91 8.94
N LYS A 11 -0.33 14.37 8.32
CA LYS A 11 -1.53 13.83 8.98
C LYS A 11 -1.39 12.37 9.44
N ILE A 12 -0.29 11.69 9.12
CA ILE A 12 -0.04 10.31 9.54
C ILE A 12 0.44 10.31 10.99
N LYS A 13 -0.38 9.83 11.91
CA LYS A 13 0.00 9.67 13.33
C LYS A 13 0.79 8.39 13.54
N VAL A 14 0.26 7.29 12.98
CA VAL A 14 0.85 5.95 13.11
C VAL A 14 0.81 5.19 11.79
N VAL A 15 1.74 4.28 11.64
CA VAL A 15 1.79 3.25 10.60
C VAL A 15 1.78 1.88 11.25
N THR A 16 1.48 0.84 10.49
CA THR A 16 1.61 -0.53 10.97
C THR A 16 2.79 -1.20 10.29
N MET A 17 3.66 -1.84 11.05
CA MET A 17 4.71 -2.73 10.53
C MET A 17 4.63 -4.07 11.27
N ASN A 18 4.52 -5.15 10.52
CA ASN A 18 4.43 -6.51 11.05
C ASN A 18 3.38 -6.63 12.19
N GLY A 19 2.17 -6.10 11.96
CA GLY A 19 1.06 -6.12 12.92
C GLY A 19 1.16 -5.09 14.05
N SER A 20 2.28 -4.37 14.20
CA SER A 20 2.50 -3.42 15.29
C SER A 20 2.31 -1.98 14.84
N LEU A 21 1.48 -1.22 15.57
CA LEU A 21 1.33 0.22 15.37
C LEU A 21 2.55 0.96 15.91
N MET A 22 3.08 1.90 15.12
CA MET A 22 4.20 2.74 15.55
C MET A 22 4.16 4.12 14.90
N PRO A 23 4.81 5.15 15.48
CA PRO A 23 4.97 6.45 14.83
C PRO A 23 5.73 6.33 13.50
N LEU A 24 5.35 7.15 12.51
CA LEU A 24 5.95 7.13 11.17
C LEU A 24 7.49 7.22 11.19
N ASN A 25 8.05 8.04 12.06
CA ASN A 25 9.51 8.24 12.16
C ASN A 25 10.27 7.04 12.75
N LYS A 26 9.57 6.06 13.32
CA LYS A 26 10.13 4.80 13.82
C LYS A 26 10.03 3.66 12.79
N ALA A 27 9.17 3.80 11.80
CA ALA A 27 9.00 2.82 10.73
C ALA A 27 10.18 2.91 9.74
N LYS A 28 11.10 1.95 9.84
CA LYS A 28 12.33 1.93 9.04
C LYS A 28 12.52 0.56 8.43
N VAL A 29 13.09 0.53 7.24
CA VAL A 29 13.51 -0.66 6.51
C VAL A 29 15.01 -0.54 6.27
N SER A 30 15.74 -1.66 6.35
CA SER A 30 17.18 -1.67 6.08
C SER A 30 17.44 -1.30 4.61
N VAL A 31 18.52 -0.55 4.36
CA VAL A 31 18.99 -0.26 3.00
C VAL A 31 19.47 -1.51 2.26
N THR A 32 19.80 -2.58 3.01
CA THR A 32 20.22 -3.88 2.47
C THR A 32 19.07 -4.85 2.24
N ALA A 33 17.83 -4.45 2.60
CA ALA A 33 16.66 -5.29 2.41
C ALA A 33 16.43 -5.62 0.92
N PRO A 34 16.22 -6.88 0.54
CA PRO A 34 15.90 -7.28 -0.84
C PRO A 34 14.68 -6.58 -1.40
N GLY A 35 13.70 -6.26 -0.56
CA GLY A 35 12.55 -5.44 -0.94
C GLY A 35 12.94 -4.08 -1.51
N LEU A 36 14.00 -3.46 -1.00
CA LEU A 36 14.53 -2.19 -1.50
C LEU A 36 15.54 -2.39 -2.62
N SER A 37 16.49 -3.31 -2.45
CA SER A 37 17.64 -3.47 -3.37
C SER A 37 17.27 -4.18 -4.69
N TYR A 38 16.33 -5.13 -4.64
CA TYR A 38 15.98 -6.00 -5.77
C TYR A 38 14.49 -5.96 -6.13
N ALA A 39 13.74 -5.02 -5.57
CA ALA A 39 12.29 -4.92 -5.76
C ALA A 39 11.53 -6.20 -5.34
N ALA A 40 12.05 -6.97 -4.38
CA ALA A 40 11.36 -8.11 -3.78
C ALA A 40 10.20 -7.63 -2.90
N LEU A 41 9.19 -7.04 -3.57
CA LEU A 41 8.08 -6.34 -2.94
C LEU A 41 6.82 -6.45 -3.78
N VAL A 42 5.69 -6.61 -3.11
CA VAL A 42 4.34 -6.44 -3.68
C VAL A 42 3.59 -5.34 -2.92
N PHE A 43 2.64 -4.69 -3.57
CA PHE A 43 1.82 -3.69 -2.89
C PHE A 43 0.39 -3.64 -3.41
N GLU A 44 -0.50 -3.13 -2.56
CA GLU A 44 -1.86 -2.77 -2.91
C GLU A 44 -2.12 -1.30 -2.62
N GLY A 45 -2.93 -0.69 -3.47
CA GLY A 45 -3.44 0.66 -3.29
C GLY A 45 -4.93 0.63 -3.06
N ILE A 46 -5.36 0.76 -1.81
CA ILE A 46 -6.76 0.63 -1.39
C ILE A 46 -7.32 2.01 -1.11
N ARG A 47 -8.57 2.24 -1.53
CA ARG A 47 -9.28 3.50 -1.23
C ARG A 47 -10.27 3.28 -0.10
N ALA A 48 -10.37 4.30 0.76
CA ALA A 48 -11.47 4.42 1.70
C ALA A 48 -12.13 5.79 1.52
N TYR A 49 -13.47 5.81 1.54
CA TYR A 49 -14.27 7.00 1.27
C TYR A 49 -15.03 7.42 2.52
N TRP A 50 -14.89 8.68 2.90
CA TRP A 50 -15.59 9.24 4.03
C TRP A 50 -17.04 9.59 3.69
N ASN A 51 -17.95 9.28 4.61
CA ASN A 51 -19.36 9.65 4.53
C ASN A 51 -19.71 10.61 5.67
N ASP A 52 -19.86 11.87 5.34
CA ASP A 52 -20.16 12.94 6.32
C ASP A 52 -21.50 12.75 7.04
N LYS A 53 -22.48 12.11 6.39
CA LYS A 53 -23.81 11.93 6.99
C LYS A 53 -23.82 10.85 8.07
N LEU A 54 -23.03 9.82 7.91
CA LEU A 54 -22.94 8.68 8.82
C LEU A 54 -21.73 8.75 9.75
N ASN A 55 -20.81 9.69 9.51
CA ASN A 55 -19.51 9.79 10.20
C ASN A 55 -18.73 8.47 10.15
N GLU A 56 -18.69 7.84 8.96
CA GLU A 56 -18.07 6.53 8.75
C GLU A 56 -17.15 6.53 7.54
N LEU A 57 -16.10 5.71 7.62
CA LEU A 57 -15.13 5.49 6.55
C LEU A 57 -15.39 4.14 5.89
N TYR A 58 -15.71 4.13 4.61
CA TYR A 58 -16.02 2.94 3.82
C TYR A 58 -14.82 2.49 3.00
N LEU A 59 -14.30 1.31 3.32
CA LEU A 59 -13.24 0.65 2.54
C LEU A 59 -13.80 0.10 1.23
N PHE A 60 -13.22 0.51 0.12
CA PHE A 60 -13.68 0.07 -1.18
C PHE A 60 -13.04 -1.26 -1.57
N ARG A 61 -13.87 -2.32 -1.65
CA ARG A 61 -13.49 -3.66 -2.13
C ARG A 61 -12.27 -4.24 -1.40
N LEU A 62 -12.22 -4.10 -0.08
CA LEU A 62 -11.04 -4.52 0.71
C LEU A 62 -10.71 -6.00 0.51
N ASP A 63 -11.71 -6.88 0.53
CA ASP A 63 -11.50 -8.32 0.47
C ASP A 63 -10.87 -8.74 -0.88
N GLU A 64 -11.29 -8.13 -1.99
CA GLU A 64 -10.72 -8.41 -3.31
C GLU A 64 -9.27 -7.89 -3.42
N HIS A 65 -8.96 -6.75 -2.80
CA HIS A 65 -7.58 -6.27 -2.71
C HIS A 65 -6.71 -7.25 -1.93
N LEU A 66 -7.19 -7.79 -0.81
CA LEU A 66 -6.46 -8.76 0.00
C LEU A 66 -6.23 -10.09 -0.71
N VAL A 67 -7.23 -10.58 -1.44
CA VAL A 67 -7.08 -11.77 -2.30
C VAL A 67 -6.00 -11.55 -3.35
N ARG A 68 -6.02 -10.41 -4.05
CA ARG A 68 -5.01 -10.08 -5.06
C ARG A 68 -3.62 -9.91 -4.43
N PHE A 69 -3.52 -9.29 -3.27
CA PHE A 69 -2.27 -9.15 -2.53
C PHE A 69 -1.65 -10.51 -2.19
N ALA A 70 -2.43 -11.42 -1.63
CA ALA A 70 -1.97 -12.78 -1.33
C ALA A 70 -1.52 -13.53 -2.60
N ASN A 71 -2.27 -13.39 -3.70
CA ASN A 71 -1.88 -13.99 -4.97
C ASN A 71 -0.57 -13.40 -5.52
N SER A 72 -0.37 -12.10 -5.41
CA SER A 72 0.88 -11.44 -5.81
C SER A 72 2.08 -11.94 -4.99
N MET A 73 1.89 -12.15 -3.68
CA MET A 73 2.95 -12.74 -2.83
C MET A 73 3.29 -14.17 -3.27
N ARG A 74 2.28 -15.01 -3.55
CA ARG A 74 2.50 -16.37 -4.06
C ARG A 74 3.22 -16.40 -5.42
N LEU A 75 2.90 -15.46 -6.32
CA LEU A 75 3.58 -15.33 -7.62
C LEU A 75 5.07 -15.01 -7.47
N LEU A 76 5.45 -14.20 -6.49
CA LEU A 76 6.86 -13.95 -6.14
C LEU A 76 7.46 -15.07 -5.28
N LYS A 77 6.69 -16.14 -5.02
CA LYS A 77 7.11 -17.27 -4.17
C LYS A 77 7.50 -16.87 -2.75
N PHE A 78 6.88 -15.80 -2.23
CA PHE A 78 7.03 -15.44 -0.84
C PHE A 78 6.34 -16.50 0.03
N SER A 79 7.03 -16.94 1.06
CA SER A 79 6.51 -17.86 2.10
C SER A 79 6.28 -17.10 3.41
N ASP A 80 5.53 -17.71 4.31
CA ASP A 80 5.33 -17.23 5.68
C ASP A 80 4.82 -15.79 5.79
N PHE A 81 3.89 -15.40 4.93
CA PHE A 81 3.21 -14.12 5.06
C PHE A 81 1.89 -14.25 5.85
N PRO A 82 1.45 -13.18 6.54
CA PRO A 82 0.24 -13.23 7.37
C PRO A 82 -1.02 -13.56 6.57
N GLU A 83 -1.94 -14.27 7.20
CA GLU A 83 -3.27 -14.52 6.66
C GLU A 83 -4.01 -13.20 6.35
N THR A 84 -4.82 -13.21 5.30
CA THR A 84 -5.56 -12.00 4.86
C THR A 84 -6.50 -11.44 5.92
N SER A 85 -7.03 -12.30 6.80
CA SER A 85 -7.84 -11.90 7.96
C SER A 85 -7.05 -11.04 8.95
N ILE A 86 -5.79 -11.41 9.24
CA ILE A 86 -4.90 -10.66 10.13
C ILE A 86 -4.56 -9.31 9.50
N ILE A 87 -4.22 -9.30 8.21
CA ILE A 87 -3.93 -8.04 7.48
C ILE A 87 -5.15 -7.11 7.48
N LYS A 88 -6.35 -7.67 7.32
CA LYS A 88 -7.62 -6.91 7.41
C LYS A 88 -7.78 -6.23 8.76
N GLU A 89 -7.56 -6.97 9.84
CA GLU A 89 -7.61 -6.41 11.19
C GLU A 89 -6.57 -5.30 11.40
N ASP A 90 -5.36 -5.49 10.90
CA ASP A 90 -4.29 -4.50 11.01
C ASP A 90 -4.60 -3.22 10.23
N ILE A 91 -5.23 -3.33 9.05
CA ILE A 91 -5.74 -2.16 8.31
C ILE A 91 -6.79 -1.42 9.17
N LEU A 92 -7.75 -2.14 9.75
CA LEU A 92 -8.79 -1.53 10.58
C LEU A 92 -8.20 -0.87 11.83
N LYS A 93 -7.24 -1.51 12.50
CA LYS A 93 -6.52 -0.93 13.64
C LYS A 93 -5.76 0.34 13.24
N ASN A 94 -5.07 0.32 12.10
CA ASN A 94 -4.33 1.48 11.57
C ASN A 94 -5.25 2.66 11.30
N LEU A 95 -6.39 2.44 10.64
CA LEU A 95 -7.36 3.49 10.33
C LEU A 95 -8.00 4.08 11.60
N LYS A 96 -8.37 3.24 12.57
CA LYS A 96 -8.91 3.69 13.87
C LYS A 96 -7.89 4.54 14.63
N ALA A 97 -6.63 4.14 14.68
CA ALA A 97 -5.59 4.87 15.39
C ALA A 97 -5.27 6.24 14.76
N ASN A 98 -5.35 6.34 13.43
CA ASN A 98 -5.18 7.59 12.71
C ASN A 98 -6.43 8.50 12.79
N ASN A 99 -7.63 7.93 12.93
CA ASN A 99 -8.92 8.63 13.09
C ASN A 99 -9.19 9.68 12.00
N TYR A 100 -9.12 9.26 10.74
CA TYR A 100 -9.42 10.14 9.60
C TYR A 100 -10.92 10.39 9.43
N GLN A 101 -11.25 11.63 9.05
CA GLN A 101 -12.60 12.07 8.68
C GLN A 101 -12.60 12.63 7.24
N GLU A 102 -11.91 11.98 6.36
CA GLU A 102 -11.75 12.37 4.95
C GLU A 102 -11.40 11.15 4.09
N ASP A 103 -11.46 11.28 2.77
CA ASP A 103 -11.10 10.22 1.85
C ASP A 103 -9.61 9.83 1.99
N ILE A 104 -9.34 8.53 2.09
CA ILE A 104 -8.02 7.97 2.42
C ILE A 104 -7.51 7.08 1.29
N TYR A 105 -6.20 7.10 1.12
CA TYR A 105 -5.45 6.08 0.41
C TYR A 105 -4.66 5.24 1.40
N ILE A 106 -4.75 3.94 1.26
CA ILE A 106 -4.03 2.96 2.07
C ILE A 106 -3.07 2.24 1.16
N ARG A 107 -1.79 2.27 1.52
CA ARG A 107 -0.74 1.46 0.90
C ARG A 107 -0.43 0.29 1.80
N LEU A 108 -0.80 -0.90 1.36
CA LEU A 108 -0.39 -2.17 1.95
C LEU A 108 0.80 -2.69 1.17
N GLN A 109 1.87 -3.10 1.84
CA GLN A 109 3.07 -3.66 1.23
C GLN A 109 3.45 -4.96 1.91
N GLY A 110 3.95 -5.91 1.12
CA GLY A 110 4.61 -7.12 1.57
C GLY A 110 5.98 -7.21 0.90
N TYR A 111 7.05 -7.36 1.67
CA TYR A 111 8.42 -7.28 1.16
C TYR A 111 9.39 -8.11 2.00
N ILE A 112 10.51 -8.45 1.40
CA ILE A 112 11.62 -9.09 2.12
C ILE A 112 12.45 -8.00 2.77
N ASP A 113 12.54 -8.01 4.11
CA ASP A 113 13.16 -6.97 4.94
C ASP A 113 14.52 -7.38 5.52
N ASP A 114 14.77 -8.68 5.64
CA ASP A 114 16.03 -9.19 6.19
C ASP A 114 17.18 -9.05 5.20
N TRP A 115 18.41 -9.22 5.69
CA TRP A 115 19.59 -9.25 4.83
C TRP A 115 19.56 -10.50 3.96
N GLY A 116 19.89 -10.33 2.66
CA GLY A 116 19.94 -11.47 1.76
C GLY A 116 20.16 -11.06 0.30
N GLU A 117 20.37 -12.07 -0.53
CA GLU A 117 20.50 -11.92 -1.96
C GLU A 117 19.13 -11.99 -2.66
N MET A 118 19.12 -11.84 -4.00
CA MET A 118 17.90 -11.79 -4.82
C MET A 118 16.99 -13.03 -4.65
N ALA A 119 17.54 -14.19 -4.29
CA ALA A 119 16.81 -15.44 -4.15
C ALA A 119 16.15 -15.63 -2.76
N VAL A 120 16.36 -14.72 -1.83
CA VAL A 120 15.74 -14.79 -0.47
C VAL A 120 14.24 -14.57 -0.59
N GLN A 121 13.46 -15.47 0.00
CA GLN A 121 12.00 -15.49 -0.09
C GLN A 121 11.31 -15.20 1.25
N THR A 122 12.02 -15.28 2.36
CA THR A 122 11.54 -15.15 3.72
C THR A 122 12.63 -14.54 4.62
N PRO A 123 12.28 -13.90 5.75
CA PRO A 123 10.93 -13.60 6.22
C PRO A 123 10.26 -12.48 5.41
N VAL A 124 8.93 -12.54 5.31
CA VAL A 124 8.12 -11.49 4.69
C VAL A 124 7.66 -10.51 5.75
N SER A 125 8.04 -9.25 5.57
CA SER A 125 7.52 -8.14 6.37
C SER A 125 6.33 -7.48 5.68
N THR A 126 5.40 -6.95 6.49
CA THR A 126 4.26 -6.17 6.00
C THR A 126 4.30 -4.75 6.54
N SER A 127 3.85 -3.80 5.73
CA SER A 127 3.61 -2.44 6.20
C SER A 127 2.29 -1.88 5.68
N ILE A 128 1.63 -1.07 6.51
CA ILE A 128 0.39 -0.37 6.18
C ILE A 128 0.59 1.09 6.49
N VAL A 129 0.50 1.91 5.45
CA VAL A 129 0.56 3.37 5.56
C VAL A 129 -0.73 3.94 4.99
N SER A 130 -1.48 4.67 5.81
CA SER A 130 -2.69 5.37 5.39
C SER A 130 -2.49 6.88 5.45
N TYR A 131 -3.03 7.60 4.48
CA TYR A 131 -2.96 9.07 4.43
C TYR A 131 -4.11 9.67 3.61
N PRO A 132 -4.48 10.92 3.90
CA PRO A 132 -5.49 11.63 3.16
C PRO A 132 -5.18 11.73 1.68
N ARG A 133 -6.15 11.40 0.85
CA ARG A 133 -6.08 11.55 -0.59
C ARG A 133 -7.47 11.84 -1.15
N PRO A 134 -7.79 13.07 -1.46
CA PRO A 134 -9.11 13.45 -1.96
C PRO A 134 -9.45 12.71 -3.26
N ARG A 135 -10.72 12.67 -3.60
CA ARG A 135 -11.19 12.17 -4.90
C ARG A 135 -10.57 13.00 -6.01
N ALA A 136 -10.19 12.32 -7.08
CA ALA A 136 -9.64 13.02 -8.22
C ALA A 136 -10.69 13.93 -8.86
N VAL A 137 -10.37 15.20 -9.01
CA VAL A 137 -11.23 16.17 -9.70
C VAL A 137 -11.47 15.79 -11.16
N ALA A 138 -10.55 15.01 -11.73
CA ALA A 138 -10.60 14.52 -13.10
C ALA A 138 -11.88 13.81 -13.51
N PHE A 139 -12.62 13.22 -12.59
CA PHE A 139 -13.90 12.57 -12.93
C PHE A 139 -15.01 13.60 -13.29
N LYS A 140 -14.87 14.85 -12.86
CA LYS A 140 -15.78 15.96 -13.19
C LYS A 140 -15.33 16.73 -14.44
N GLU A 141 -14.03 16.95 -14.55
CA GLU A 141 -13.42 17.82 -15.58
C GLU A 141 -12.86 17.05 -16.78
N GLY A 142 -12.72 15.73 -16.65
CA GLY A 142 -12.04 14.90 -17.62
C GLY A 142 -10.53 15.05 -17.57
N LYS A 143 -9.84 14.30 -18.42
CA LYS A 143 -8.38 14.38 -18.64
C LYS A 143 -8.08 14.18 -20.10
N ASN A 144 -7.07 14.88 -20.58
CA ASN A 144 -6.52 14.63 -21.90
C ASN A 144 -5.59 13.41 -21.84
N PHE A 145 -5.78 12.50 -22.80
CA PHE A 145 -4.94 11.31 -22.95
C PHE A 145 -4.30 11.31 -24.34
N THR A 146 -3.12 10.75 -24.42
CA THR A 146 -2.47 10.43 -25.69
C THR A 146 -2.05 8.97 -25.70
N VAL A 147 -2.00 8.40 -26.89
CA VAL A 147 -1.51 7.04 -27.09
C VAL A 147 -0.01 7.10 -27.34
N SER A 148 0.77 6.42 -26.50
CA SER A 148 2.22 6.32 -26.66
C SER A 148 2.58 5.31 -27.75
N SER A 149 3.66 5.56 -28.47
CA SER A 149 4.29 4.56 -29.36
C SER A 149 5.04 3.47 -28.60
N TRP A 150 5.35 3.69 -27.30
CA TRP A 150 5.96 2.69 -26.44
C TRP A 150 4.94 1.58 -26.13
N LYS A 151 5.35 0.34 -26.36
CA LYS A 151 4.55 -0.84 -26.05
C LYS A 151 5.02 -1.45 -24.74
N ARG A 152 4.08 -2.02 -23.98
CA ARG A 152 4.42 -2.91 -22.87
C ARG A 152 5.19 -4.12 -23.40
N LEU A 153 6.08 -4.66 -22.57
CA LEU A 153 6.75 -5.92 -22.85
C LEU A 153 5.72 -7.03 -23.10
N ASP A 154 6.04 -7.93 -24.02
CA ASP A 154 5.23 -9.11 -24.34
C ASP A 154 5.10 -10.00 -23.09
N ASP A 155 3.99 -10.72 -22.97
CA ASP A 155 3.70 -11.59 -21.82
C ASP A 155 4.74 -12.72 -21.67
N ASN A 156 5.41 -13.09 -22.76
CA ASN A 156 6.55 -14.02 -22.75
C ASN A 156 7.85 -13.41 -22.17
N ALA A 157 7.96 -12.07 -22.18
CA ALA A 157 9.11 -11.35 -21.63
C ALA A 157 8.85 -10.83 -20.22
N SER A 158 7.60 -10.54 -19.88
CA SER A 158 7.15 -10.10 -18.55
C SER A 158 5.74 -10.60 -18.30
N PRO A 159 5.55 -11.64 -17.48
CA PRO A 159 4.22 -12.18 -17.17
C PRO A 159 3.25 -11.08 -16.71
N PRO A 160 1.97 -11.14 -17.09
CA PRO A 160 0.97 -10.20 -16.58
C PRO A 160 0.83 -10.38 -15.07
N ARG A 161 0.80 -9.25 -14.37
CA ARG A 161 0.65 -9.20 -12.91
C ARG A 161 -0.80 -8.98 -12.53
#